data_fb3fe62882d662b8122f55cf15895ae6
#
_entry.id   fb3fe62882d662b8122f55cf15895ae6
#
_cell.length_a   1.000
_cell.length_b   1.000
_cell.length_c   1.000
_cell.angle_alpha   90.00
_cell.angle_beta   90.00
_cell.angle_gamma   90.00
#
_symmetry.space_group_name_H-M   'P 1'
#
loop_
_entity.id
_entity.type
_entity.pdbx_description
1 polymer ?
#
loop_
_entity_poly.entity_id
_entity_poly.type
_entity_poly.pdbx_seq_one_letter_code
_entity_poly.pdbx_strand_id
1 'polypeptide(L)'
;FKIPAKNITAVDAISEFIEKKFNAGNTLIVGPDWESFQWARTVGRKAGMKSVIFLKQRFSSRHVKVHYKKGIDFSGKNIVIIDDIISTGHTMIEAVKEIRKKKPKAIYCVCVHGILAENALRKLKRAGAKQVISCNTVPGITNKIDMSMEVAKEIKILNF
;
A
#
# COMPACT_ATOMS: atom_id res chain seq x y z
N PHE A 1 -21.15 -4.97 17.31
CA PHE A 1 -20.71 -5.65 18.54
C PHE A 1 -21.66 -5.30 19.68
N LYS A 2 -21.86 -6.23 20.64
CA LYS A 2 -22.64 -5.99 21.87
C LYS A 2 -21.81 -5.34 22.98
N ILE A 3 -20.50 -5.22 22.77
CA ILE A 3 -19.54 -4.59 23.69
C ILE A 3 -18.90 -3.38 23.00
N PRO A 4 -18.36 -2.41 23.75
CA PRO A 4 -17.61 -1.32 23.17
C PRO A 4 -16.52 -1.83 22.26
N ALA A 5 -16.42 -1.26 21.05
CA ALA A 5 -15.41 -1.64 20.07
C ALA A 5 -14.82 -0.37 19.43
N LYS A 6 -13.53 -0.36 19.23
CA LYS A 6 -12.80 0.75 18.62
C LYS A 6 -12.02 0.25 17.40
N ASN A 7 -12.14 0.96 16.28
CA ASN A 7 -11.35 0.68 15.09
C ASN A 7 -10.08 1.56 15.10
N ILE A 8 -8.92 0.91 15.06
CA ILE A 8 -7.63 1.58 14.98
C ILE A 8 -7.14 1.53 13.54
N THR A 9 -6.89 2.69 12.95
CA THR A 9 -6.42 2.79 11.56
C THR A 9 -4.90 2.97 11.50
N ALA A 10 -4.24 2.33 10.53
CA ALA A 10 -2.81 2.50 10.27
C ALA A 10 -2.49 3.70 9.37
N VAL A 11 -3.48 4.50 9.00
CA VAL A 11 -3.29 5.63 8.06
C VAL A 11 -2.23 6.60 8.55
N ASP A 12 -2.24 6.95 9.83
CA ASP A 12 -1.30 7.93 10.39
C ASP A 12 0.13 7.41 10.40
N ALA A 13 0.35 6.21 10.91
CA ALA A 13 1.66 5.57 10.94
C ALA A 13 2.25 5.37 9.52
N ILE A 14 1.42 4.93 8.56
CA ILE A 14 1.84 4.76 7.16
C ILE A 14 2.15 6.12 6.52
N SER A 15 1.33 7.14 6.76
CA SER A 15 1.52 8.48 6.18
C SER A 15 2.81 9.11 6.66
N GLU A 16 3.07 9.07 7.97
CA GLU A 16 4.30 9.57 8.59
C GLU A 16 5.55 8.84 8.07
N PHE A 17 5.47 7.51 7.96
CA PHE A 17 6.57 6.73 7.39
C PHE A 17 6.85 7.11 5.92
N ILE A 18 5.80 7.29 5.12
CA ILE A 18 5.93 7.66 3.70
C ILE A 18 6.49 9.07 3.56
N GLU A 19 6.00 10.03 4.34
CA GLU A 19 6.47 11.41 4.34
C GLU A 19 7.97 11.50 4.68
N LYS A 20 8.42 10.77 5.70
CA LYS A 20 9.83 10.72 6.09
C LYS A 20 10.73 10.04 5.05
N LYS A 21 10.20 9.09 4.30
CA LYS A 21 11.00 8.25 3.38
C LYS A 21 11.04 8.76 1.96
N PHE A 22 10.03 9.48 1.50
CA PHE A 22 9.86 9.83 0.09
C PHE A 22 9.64 11.32 -0.12
N ASN A 23 10.16 11.85 -1.23
CA ASN A 23 9.90 13.22 -1.66
C ASN A 23 8.55 13.32 -2.37
N ALA A 24 7.67 14.21 -1.92
CA ALA A 24 6.31 14.39 -2.44
C ALA A 24 6.28 14.78 -3.94
N GLY A 25 7.22 15.61 -4.40
CA GLY A 25 7.30 16.04 -5.79
C GLY A 25 7.62 14.92 -6.79
N ASN A 26 8.23 13.82 -6.32
CA ASN A 26 8.67 12.71 -7.16
C ASN A 26 8.12 11.35 -6.73
N THR A 27 6.97 11.34 -6.05
CA THR A 27 6.34 10.11 -5.56
C THR A 27 4.86 10.10 -5.88
N LEU A 28 4.35 8.94 -6.31
CA LEU A 28 2.93 8.67 -6.49
C LEU A 28 2.50 7.55 -5.56
N ILE A 29 1.36 7.76 -4.90
CA ILE A 29 0.68 6.73 -4.11
C ILE A 29 -0.33 6.02 -5.02
N VAL A 30 -0.37 4.70 -4.97
CA VAL A 30 -1.24 3.89 -5.82
C VAL A 30 -2.08 2.94 -4.98
N GLY A 31 -3.39 2.94 -5.18
CA GLY A 31 -4.28 1.87 -4.73
C GLY A 31 -4.41 0.83 -5.84
N PRO A 32 -4.10 -0.45 -5.61
CA PRO A 32 -4.12 -1.48 -6.64
C PRO A 32 -5.53 -1.85 -7.10
N ASP A 33 -6.56 -1.50 -6.34
CA ASP A 33 -7.98 -1.65 -6.66
C ASP A 33 -8.82 -0.53 -6.03
N TRP A 34 -10.15 -0.63 -6.14
CA TRP A 34 -11.06 0.39 -5.63
C TRP A 34 -11.08 0.47 -4.10
N GLU A 35 -11.01 -0.66 -3.41
CA GLU A 35 -11.06 -0.73 -1.94
C GLU A 35 -9.79 -0.11 -1.36
N SER A 36 -8.65 -0.53 -1.84
CA SER A 36 -7.34 -0.01 -1.43
C SER A 36 -7.14 1.47 -1.82
N PHE A 37 -7.83 1.96 -2.86
CA PHE A 37 -7.69 3.35 -3.29
C PHE A 37 -8.15 4.36 -2.25
N GLN A 38 -9.19 4.07 -1.50
CA GLN A 38 -9.65 4.97 -0.44
C GLN A 38 -8.55 5.17 0.61
N TRP A 39 -7.87 4.09 0.94
CA TRP A 39 -6.68 4.09 1.80
C TRP A 39 -5.54 4.90 1.17
N ALA A 40 -5.15 4.55 -0.03
CA ALA A 40 -4.10 5.22 -0.79
C ALA A 40 -4.35 6.73 -0.92
N ARG A 41 -5.61 7.13 -1.16
CA ARG A 41 -6.01 8.54 -1.25
C ARG A 41 -5.85 9.25 0.09
N THR A 42 -6.26 8.63 1.18
CA THR A 42 -6.17 9.23 2.52
C THR A 42 -4.71 9.38 2.95
N VAL A 43 -3.91 8.33 2.76
CA VAL A 43 -2.46 8.37 3.02
C VAL A 43 -1.77 9.42 2.15
N GLY A 44 -2.07 9.46 0.84
CA GLY A 44 -1.47 10.43 -0.06
C GLY A 44 -1.81 11.87 0.32
N ARG A 45 -3.06 12.15 0.71
CA ARG A 45 -3.46 13.48 1.19
C ARG A 45 -2.69 13.89 2.45
N LYS A 46 -2.53 12.99 3.44
CA LYS A 46 -1.79 13.27 4.67
C LYS A 46 -0.30 13.46 4.40
N ALA A 47 0.29 12.65 3.55
CA ALA A 47 1.70 12.76 3.16
C ALA A 47 1.99 13.83 2.10
N GLY A 48 1.01 14.65 1.68
CA GLY A 48 1.19 15.67 0.65
C GLY A 48 1.50 15.13 -0.75
N MET A 49 1.11 13.89 -1.05
CA MET A 49 1.45 13.19 -2.30
C MET A 49 0.23 12.93 -3.18
N LYS A 50 0.42 12.93 -4.50
CA LYS A 50 -0.64 12.57 -5.45
C LYS A 50 -0.98 11.10 -5.35
N SER A 51 -2.29 10.79 -5.35
CA SER A 51 -2.80 9.43 -5.33
C SER A 51 -3.47 9.06 -6.64
N VAL A 52 -3.28 7.82 -7.04
CA VAL A 52 -3.77 7.23 -8.28
C VAL A 52 -4.44 5.90 -7.99
N ILE A 53 -5.59 5.68 -8.60
CA ILE A 53 -6.23 4.37 -8.58
C ILE A 53 -5.80 3.54 -9.79
N PHE A 54 -5.55 2.27 -9.54
CA PHE A 54 -5.32 1.26 -10.55
C PHE A 54 -6.59 0.40 -10.67
N LEU A 55 -7.50 0.81 -11.55
CA LEU A 55 -8.74 0.06 -11.78
C LEU A 55 -8.47 -1.17 -12.62
N LYS A 56 -8.69 -2.32 -12.03
CA LYS A 56 -8.66 -3.61 -12.72
C LYS A 56 -10.04 -3.91 -13.27
N GLN A 57 -10.24 -3.79 -14.59
CA GLN A 57 -11.46 -4.21 -15.23
C GLN A 57 -11.29 -5.62 -15.78
N ARG A 58 -12.02 -6.59 -15.21
CA ARG A 58 -12.08 -7.96 -15.71
C ARG A 58 -13.11 -8.04 -16.82
N PHE A 59 -12.69 -8.30 -18.04
CA PHE A 59 -13.59 -8.58 -19.18
C PHE A 59 -13.85 -10.07 -19.36
N SER A 60 -12.95 -10.93 -18.86
CA SER A 60 -13.10 -12.40 -18.80
C SER A 60 -12.07 -12.99 -17.84
N SER A 61 -12.14 -14.31 -17.58
CA SER A 61 -11.15 -15.03 -16.78
C SER A 61 -9.70 -14.93 -17.30
N ARG A 62 -9.51 -14.53 -18.56
CA ARG A 62 -8.18 -14.42 -19.23
C ARG A 62 -7.79 -13.02 -19.67
N HIS A 63 -8.72 -12.05 -19.70
CA HIS A 63 -8.43 -10.67 -20.13
C HIS A 63 -8.71 -9.68 -19.01
N VAL A 64 -7.63 -9.14 -18.46
CA VAL A 64 -7.64 -8.06 -17.47
C VAL A 64 -7.08 -6.82 -18.15
N LYS A 65 -7.87 -5.76 -18.25
CA LYS A 65 -7.35 -4.43 -18.59
C LYS A 65 -7.25 -3.61 -17.30
N VAL A 66 -6.09 -3.05 -17.08
CA VAL A 66 -5.87 -2.09 -16.01
C VAL A 66 -6.12 -0.70 -16.55
N HIS A 67 -7.07 -0.01 -15.97
CA HIS A 67 -7.36 1.39 -16.28
C HIS A 67 -6.84 2.28 -15.17
N TYR A 68 -6.16 3.34 -15.52
CA TYR A 68 -5.81 4.46 -14.64
C TYR A 68 -6.18 5.75 -15.38
N LYS A 69 -6.36 6.83 -14.63
CA LYS A 69 -6.71 8.13 -15.21
C LYS A 69 -5.65 8.51 -16.25
N LYS A 70 -6.07 8.75 -17.50
CA LYS A 70 -5.18 9.21 -18.59
C LYS A 70 -4.42 10.46 -18.15
N GLY A 71 -3.15 10.60 -18.58
CA GLY A 71 -2.32 11.76 -18.29
C GLY A 71 -1.47 11.67 -17.02
N ILE A 72 -1.43 10.51 -16.34
CA ILE A 72 -0.54 10.31 -15.20
C ILE A 72 0.79 9.78 -15.70
N ASP A 73 1.85 10.56 -15.43
CA ASP A 73 3.21 10.15 -15.73
C ASP A 73 3.83 9.42 -14.54
N PHE A 74 4.22 8.17 -14.76
CA PHE A 74 4.91 7.30 -13.81
C PHE A 74 6.43 7.29 -14.02
N SER A 75 6.89 7.80 -15.18
CA SER A 75 8.29 7.70 -15.57
C SER A 75 9.20 8.45 -14.59
N GLY A 76 10.29 7.80 -14.20
CA GLY A 76 11.27 8.38 -13.30
C GLY A 76 10.80 8.61 -11.85
N LYS A 77 9.53 8.29 -11.50
CA LYS A 77 8.98 8.52 -10.15
C LYS A 77 9.12 7.31 -9.24
N ASN A 78 9.14 7.56 -7.95
CA ASN A 78 8.90 6.52 -6.96
C ASN A 78 7.41 6.22 -6.92
N ILE A 79 7.05 4.94 -6.92
CA ILE A 79 5.67 4.49 -6.84
C ILE A 79 5.51 3.70 -5.55
N VAL A 80 4.57 4.11 -4.72
CA VAL A 80 4.22 3.43 -3.47
C VAL A 80 2.82 2.85 -3.65
N ILE A 81 2.75 1.52 -3.79
CA ILE A 81 1.48 0.80 -3.89
C ILE A 81 1.07 0.42 -2.48
N ILE A 82 -0.16 0.79 -2.07
CA ILE A 82 -0.66 0.59 -0.71
C ILE A 82 -1.88 -0.32 -0.74
N ASP A 83 -1.88 -1.31 0.16
CA ASP A 83 -2.99 -2.21 0.41
C ASP A 83 -3.16 -2.44 1.92
N ASP A 84 -4.27 -2.98 2.37
CA ASP A 84 -4.45 -3.37 3.77
C ASP A 84 -3.71 -4.68 4.08
N ILE A 85 -3.85 -5.69 3.22
CA ILE A 85 -3.26 -7.02 3.40
C ILE A 85 -2.49 -7.46 2.17
N ILE A 86 -1.27 -7.94 2.36
CA ILE A 86 -0.57 -8.74 1.35
C ILE A 86 -0.53 -10.19 1.83
N SER A 87 -1.45 -11.02 1.33
CA SER A 87 -1.45 -12.47 1.55
C SER A 87 -0.62 -13.17 0.46
N THR A 88 -1.22 -13.78 -0.54
CA THR A 88 -0.50 -14.38 -1.68
C THR A 88 0.14 -13.35 -2.61
N GLY A 89 -0.22 -12.08 -2.46
CA GLY A 89 0.30 -10.94 -3.19
C GLY A 89 -0.17 -10.81 -4.63
N HIS A 90 -1.18 -11.56 -5.06
CA HIS A 90 -1.64 -11.59 -6.47
C HIS A 90 -1.97 -10.20 -7.00
N THR A 91 -2.86 -9.46 -6.33
CA THR A 91 -3.27 -8.11 -6.71
C THR A 91 -2.07 -7.17 -6.81
N MET A 92 -1.23 -7.19 -5.79
CA MET A 92 -0.03 -6.37 -5.70
C MET A 92 0.99 -6.70 -6.79
N ILE A 93 1.23 -8.00 -7.08
CA ILE A 93 2.15 -8.46 -8.13
C ILE A 93 1.69 -7.97 -9.51
N GLU A 94 0.40 -8.05 -9.81
CA GLU A 94 -0.14 -7.55 -11.08
C GLU A 94 0.03 -6.04 -11.20
N ALA A 95 -0.27 -5.29 -10.14
CA ALA A 95 -0.04 -3.84 -10.10
C ALA A 95 1.44 -3.48 -10.34
N VAL A 96 2.36 -4.19 -9.68
CA VAL A 96 3.81 -4.01 -9.87
C VAL A 96 4.21 -4.25 -11.33
N LYS A 97 3.75 -5.36 -11.94
CA LYS A 97 4.06 -5.68 -13.34
C LYS A 97 3.57 -4.60 -14.31
N GLU A 98 2.35 -4.12 -14.14
CA GLU A 98 1.78 -3.08 -15.00
C GLU A 98 2.48 -1.73 -14.84
N ILE A 99 2.75 -1.32 -13.60
CA ILE A 99 3.47 -0.08 -13.30
C ILE A 99 4.89 -0.13 -13.84
N ARG A 100 5.57 -1.27 -13.74
CA ARG A 100 6.94 -1.44 -14.26
C ARG A 100 7.06 -1.11 -15.75
N LYS A 101 6.04 -1.41 -16.55
CA LYS A 101 5.98 -1.06 -17.98
C LYS A 101 6.04 0.45 -18.24
N LYS A 102 5.73 1.28 -17.23
CA LYS A 102 5.76 2.74 -17.28
C LYS A 102 7.10 3.36 -16.87
N LYS A 103 8.14 2.54 -16.73
CA LYS A 103 9.53 2.96 -16.44
C LYS A 103 9.64 3.84 -15.17
N PRO A 104 9.04 3.46 -14.02
CA PRO A 104 9.23 4.20 -12.78
C PRO A 104 10.68 4.12 -12.30
N LYS A 105 11.09 5.05 -11.44
CA LYS A 105 12.39 5.00 -10.76
C LYS A 105 12.49 3.80 -9.82
N ALA A 106 11.46 3.57 -9.04
CA ALA A 106 11.36 2.43 -8.14
C ALA A 106 9.90 2.18 -7.73
N ILE A 107 9.58 0.92 -7.38
CA ILE A 107 8.27 0.50 -6.91
C ILE A 107 8.41 -0.06 -5.50
N TYR A 108 7.59 0.44 -4.59
CA TYR A 108 7.49 0.00 -3.20
C TYR A 108 6.10 -0.52 -2.94
N CYS A 109 5.99 -1.63 -2.23
CA CYS A 109 4.72 -2.20 -1.79
C CYS A 109 4.60 -1.98 -0.28
N VAL A 110 3.52 -1.35 0.16
CA VAL A 110 3.26 -1.07 1.57
C VAL A 110 1.94 -1.72 1.96
N CYS A 111 1.87 -2.35 3.11
CA CYS A 111 0.62 -2.89 3.65
C CYS A 111 0.56 -2.77 5.18
N VAL A 112 -0.65 -2.89 5.72
CA VAL A 112 -0.84 -3.01 7.17
C VAL A 112 -0.43 -4.41 7.60
N HIS A 113 -1.05 -5.45 7.02
CA HIS A 113 -0.84 -6.84 7.41
C HIS A 113 -0.01 -7.61 6.37
N GLY A 114 1.26 -7.82 6.67
CA GLY A 114 2.18 -8.56 5.80
C GLY A 114 2.14 -10.07 6.08
N ILE A 115 1.09 -10.77 5.64
CA ILE A 115 0.97 -12.23 5.79
C ILE A 115 2.02 -12.95 4.94
N LEU A 116 2.24 -12.47 3.71
CA LEU A 116 3.27 -12.90 2.77
C LEU A 116 3.29 -14.42 2.50
N ALA A 117 2.09 -15.02 2.45
CA ALA A 117 1.90 -16.43 2.17
C ALA A 117 2.50 -16.84 0.80
N GLU A 118 2.74 -18.13 0.61
CA GLU A 118 3.19 -18.70 -0.68
C GLU A 118 4.41 -18.02 -1.31
N ASN A 119 5.37 -17.59 -0.50
CA ASN A 119 6.54 -16.84 -0.97
C ASN A 119 6.20 -15.51 -1.67
N ALA A 120 5.11 -14.83 -1.28
CA ALA A 120 4.67 -13.58 -1.88
C ALA A 120 5.79 -12.53 -1.91
N LEU A 121 6.59 -12.42 -0.86
CA LEU A 121 7.73 -11.50 -0.82
C LEU A 121 8.70 -11.74 -2.00
N ARG A 122 9.06 -13.00 -2.26
CA ARG A 122 9.96 -13.35 -3.37
C ARG A 122 9.30 -13.09 -4.73
N LYS A 123 8.00 -13.41 -4.86
CA LYS A 123 7.23 -13.14 -6.09
C LYS A 123 7.17 -11.64 -6.38
N LEU A 124 6.91 -10.80 -5.38
CA LEU A 124 6.89 -9.33 -5.50
C LEU A 124 8.23 -8.76 -5.92
N LYS A 125 9.32 -9.21 -5.29
CA LYS A 125 10.69 -8.82 -5.68
C LYS A 125 10.99 -9.18 -7.14
N ARG A 126 10.66 -10.39 -7.57
CA ARG A 126 10.82 -10.84 -8.97
C ARG A 126 9.96 -10.02 -9.94
N ALA A 127 8.76 -9.61 -9.54
CA ALA A 127 7.89 -8.75 -10.36
C ALA A 127 8.50 -7.36 -10.57
N GLY A 128 9.39 -6.90 -9.68
CA GLY A 128 10.09 -5.63 -9.77
C GLY A 128 9.87 -4.68 -8.60
N ALA A 129 9.28 -5.15 -7.50
CA ALA A 129 9.22 -4.36 -6.27
C ALA A 129 10.62 -4.20 -5.67
N LYS A 130 11.04 -2.96 -5.46
CA LYS A 130 12.31 -2.63 -4.79
C LYS A 130 12.27 -3.04 -3.32
N GLN A 131 11.15 -2.78 -2.66
CA GLN A 131 10.96 -3.12 -1.25
C GLN A 131 9.50 -3.42 -0.97
N VAL A 132 9.27 -4.39 -0.07
CA VAL A 132 7.98 -4.65 0.57
C VAL A 132 8.10 -4.21 2.02
N ILE A 133 7.12 -3.46 2.50
CA ILE A 133 7.10 -2.81 3.80
C ILE A 133 5.75 -3.10 4.43
N SER A 134 5.75 -3.51 5.69
CA SER A 134 4.51 -3.74 6.44
C SER A 134 4.54 -3.05 7.80
N CYS A 135 3.36 -2.86 8.39
CA CYS A 135 3.27 -2.58 9.81
C CYS A 135 3.64 -3.83 10.63
N ASN A 136 3.94 -3.64 11.91
CA ASN A 136 4.28 -4.72 12.85
C ASN A 136 3.04 -5.44 13.42
N THR A 137 1.91 -5.36 12.74
CA THR A 137 0.66 -6.06 13.12
C THR A 137 0.73 -7.58 12.92
N VAL A 138 1.62 -8.03 12.06
CA VAL A 138 2.00 -9.44 11.88
C VAL A 138 3.52 -9.51 11.93
N PRO A 139 4.14 -10.30 12.82
CA PRO A 139 5.60 -10.40 12.91
C PRO A 139 6.23 -10.84 11.59
N GLY A 140 7.26 -10.12 11.12
CA GLY A 140 7.93 -10.45 9.86
C GLY A 140 9.08 -9.53 9.50
N ILE A 141 9.90 -9.97 8.55
CA ILE A 141 11.11 -9.25 8.09
C ILE A 141 10.80 -7.94 7.33
N THR A 142 9.56 -7.75 6.93
CA THR A 142 9.11 -6.55 6.19
C THR A 142 8.64 -5.43 7.12
N ASN A 143 8.55 -5.68 8.43
CA ASN A 143 8.05 -4.73 9.41
C ASN A 143 9.01 -3.53 9.53
N LYS A 144 8.51 -2.36 9.15
CA LYS A 144 9.22 -1.07 9.20
C LYS A 144 8.35 0.06 9.73
N ILE A 145 7.07 -0.22 9.95
CA ILE A 145 6.09 0.74 10.46
C ILE A 145 5.57 0.19 11.79
N ASP A 146 5.74 0.97 12.84
CA ASP A 146 5.33 0.59 14.19
C ASP A 146 3.92 1.13 14.46
N MET A 147 3.03 0.26 14.95
CA MET A 147 1.65 0.58 15.31
C MET A 147 1.46 0.77 16.82
N SER A 148 2.53 0.64 17.61
CA SER A 148 2.43 0.67 19.08
C SER A 148 1.84 1.97 19.60
N MET A 149 2.18 3.10 19.00
CA MET A 149 1.68 4.41 19.43
C MET A 149 0.19 4.58 19.13
N GLU A 150 -0.29 4.13 17.97
CA GLU A 150 -1.70 4.17 17.60
C GLU A 150 -2.54 3.31 18.55
N VAL A 151 -2.05 2.12 18.86
CA VAL A 151 -2.70 1.21 19.80
C VAL A 151 -2.70 1.80 21.21
N ALA A 152 -1.57 2.32 21.70
CA ALA A 152 -1.45 2.89 23.01
C ALA A 152 -2.36 4.11 23.23
N LYS A 153 -2.52 4.97 22.22
CA LYS A 153 -3.45 6.11 22.26
C LYS A 153 -4.89 5.66 22.55
N GLU A 154 -5.34 4.64 21.83
CA GLU A 154 -6.72 4.14 21.95
C GLU A 154 -6.96 3.38 23.27
N ILE A 155 -5.97 2.62 23.75
CA ILE A 155 -6.04 1.96 25.07
C ILE A 155 -6.19 2.98 26.19
N LYS A 156 -5.44 4.10 26.15
CA LYS A 156 -5.55 5.18 27.16
C LYS A 156 -6.95 5.83 27.18
N ILE A 157 -7.61 5.93 26.04
CA ILE A 157 -8.97 6.50 25.94
C ILE A 157 -10.01 5.55 26.53
N LEU A 158 -9.77 4.24 26.49
CA LEU A 158 -10.71 3.24 27.00
C LEU A 158 -10.76 3.16 28.53
N ASN A 159 -9.87 3.87 29.26
CA ASN A 159 -9.85 3.93 30.73
C ASN A 159 -10.10 2.56 31.39
N PHE A 160 -9.17 1.63 31.22
CA PHE A 160 -9.12 0.41 32.04
C PHE A 160 -8.51 0.74 33.41
#